data_8486abd11525d81e245837cdd82c6c10
#
_entry.id   8486abd11525d81e245837cdd82c6c10
#
_cell.length_a   1.000
_cell.length_b   1.000
_cell.length_c   1.000
_cell.angle_alpha   90.00
_cell.angle_beta   90.00
_cell.angle_gamma   90.00
#
_symmetry.space_group_name_H-M   'P 1'
#
loop_
_entity.id
_entity.type
_entity.pdbx_description
1 polymer ?
#
loop_
_entity_poly.entity_id
_entity_poly.type
_entity_poly.pdbx_seq_one_letter_code
_entity_poly.pdbx_strand_id
1 'polypeptide(L)'
;KLNESVKCTPLTHRKFAIFDVFLRHLFSIDMNTAIQAALDHAVQTLQQEGVLPSDWNNSSNLTRTKDRSHGDFASNIAMIGSKAAGMKPRDLAEKILAALPEVADISKAEIAGPGFINFFLNADQRFAILDQIQAQKESFGRSQSNAAKKIQVEFVSANPTSSLHVGHGRGAAYGMTVANLLEATGAKVDREYYVNDAGRQMDILATSTYLRYLELLGQNLVFPKNAYQGDYVKEIAQGIIDKDGDAYVREVANVYKDVPEDVQYAEELDSEGNKVVLSGDKEKHIDGLIANSQQLLGEGYRVFHQAALHAILDDIKDDLADFGVTFNQWFSEASLSAKIDEALETLDQRGFLYEKDGNIWFKSTEFGDEKDRVVKRRNGQTTYFASDIAYHLNKLQRGYTDLVDIWGSDHHGYISRVKAAIDAMGYDSKKLTVLLVQFVSLWRGGEMVQMSSRSGQFVTLRDLRKEVGNDAARFYYVMRKSEQHIDFDLDLAVSQSKDNAVYYIQYAHARICRMLEKAASTGLQFEVSAARSHAARLSLDAETEILAKLAAYPDVVLRAANAYEPHQVGNYLKELAALFHGWYNEHKVLSDDAELTQARLLLSINVQQVLRNGLELLGVSAPEAM
;
A
#
# COMPACT_ATOMS: atom_id res chain seq x y z
N LYS A 1 28.72 33.89 -59.80
CA LYS A 1 28.30 35.25 -59.41
C LYS A 1 27.13 35.08 -58.47
N LEU A 2 27.21 35.19 -57.18
CA LEU A 2 27.80 36.10 -56.22
C LEU A 2 28.07 35.34 -54.91
N ASN A 3 29.28 35.51 -54.41
CA ASN A 3 29.70 35.25 -53.05
C ASN A 3 29.08 36.31 -52.12
N GLU A 4 28.42 35.90 -51.03
CA GLU A 4 28.31 36.74 -49.85
C GLU A 4 28.61 35.90 -48.59
N SER A 5 29.74 36.24 -48.01
CA SER A 5 30.28 35.73 -46.77
C SER A 5 29.42 36.22 -45.60
N VAL A 6 28.74 35.30 -44.89
CA VAL A 6 28.12 35.56 -43.59
C VAL A 6 29.21 35.49 -42.51
N LYS A 7 29.57 36.63 -41.95
CA LYS A 7 30.43 36.77 -40.78
C LYS A 7 29.71 36.18 -39.54
N CYS A 8 30.22 35.08 -38.99
CA CYS A 8 29.87 34.61 -37.65
C CYS A 8 30.40 35.60 -36.60
N THR A 9 29.50 36.28 -35.93
CA THR A 9 29.80 37.01 -34.70
C THR A 9 29.82 36.00 -33.53
N PRO A 10 30.78 36.04 -32.59
CA PRO A 10 30.81 35.11 -31.47
C PRO A 10 29.66 35.41 -30.52
N LEU A 11 28.77 34.43 -30.33
CA LEU A 11 27.72 34.42 -29.30
C LEU A 11 28.37 34.42 -27.92
N THR A 12 28.18 35.50 -27.20
CA THR A 12 28.78 35.81 -25.90
C THR A 12 28.44 34.76 -24.84
N HIS A 13 29.38 34.46 -23.97
CA HIS A 13 29.33 33.55 -22.80
C HIS A 13 28.08 33.68 -21.92
N ARG A 14 27.31 34.76 -22.02
CA ARG A 14 26.05 34.95 -21.26
C ARG A 14 24.88 34.06 -21.71
N LYS A 15 24.83 33.65 -22.98
CA LYS A 15 23.74 32.76 -23.46
C LYS A 15 23.94 31.32 -23.10
N PHE A 16 25.19 30.86 -22.94
CA PHE A 16 25.51 29.53 -22.47
C PHE A 16 25.20 29.36 -20.99
N ALA A 17 25.44 30.37 -20.16
CA ALA A 17 25.13 30.35 -18.74
C ALA A 17 23.60 30.26 -18.45
N ILE A 18 22.78 30.95 -19.26
CA ILE A 18 21.31 30.93 -19.13
C ILE A 18 20.74 29.56 -19.60
N PHE A 19 21.32 28.97 -20.64
CA PHE A 19 20.92 27.67 -21.15
C PHE A 19 21.35 26.54 -20.21
N ASP A 20 22.48 26.64 -19.56
CA ASP A 20 22.99 25.70 -18.55
C ASP A 20 22.16 25.79 -17.24
N VAL A 21 21.75 26.99 -16.83
CA VAL A 21 20.81 27.21 -15.70
C VAL A 21 19.42 26.66 -16.03
N PHE A 22 18.96 26.81 -17.29
CA PHE A 22 17.66 26.30 -17.73
C PHE A 22 17.64 24.76 -17.86
N LEU A 23 18.75 24.15 -18.31
CA LEU A 23 18.94 22.69 -18.31
C LEU A 23 19.10 22.12 -16.90
N ARG A 24 19.74 22.85 -15.99
CA ARG A 24 19.83 22.46 -14.57
C ARG A 24 18.48 22.51 -13.84
N HIS A 25 17.54 23.34 -14.30
CA HIS A 25 16.16 23.38 -13.80
C HIS A 25 15.26 22.26 -14.37
N LEU A 26 15.60 21.73 -15.55
CA LEU A 26 14.87 20.61 -16.19
C LEU A 26 15.32 19.22 -15.69
N PHE A 27 16.56 19.14 -15.17
CA PHE A 27 17.09 17.95 -14.51
C PHE A 27 17.62 18.36 -13.13
N SER A 28 16.74 18.39 -12.14
CA SER A 28 17.14 18.40 -10.74
C SER A 28 17.90 17.07 -10.47
N ILE A 29 19.21 17.10 -10.73
CA ILE A 29 20.08 16.01 -10.26
C ILE A 29 20.02 16.11 -8.73
N ASP A 30 19.39 15.13 -8.10
CA ASP A 30 19.39 15.01 -6.66
C ASP A 30 20.86 15.06 -6.18
N MET A 31 21.12 15.83 -5.12
CA MET A 31 22.45 16.02 -4.56
C MET A 31 23.12 14.67 -4.22
N ASN A 32 22.32 13.70 -3.80
CA ASN A 32 22.77 12.31 -3.61
C ASN A 32 23.36 11.74 -4.90
N THR A 33 22.67 11.92 -6.03
CA THR A 33 23.11 11.49 -7.37
C THR A 33 24.39 12.21 -7.80
N ALA A 34 24.50 13.51 -7.51
CA ALA A 34 25.71 14.30 -7.87
C ALA A 34 26.94 13.85 -7.08
N ILE A 35 26.79 13.65 -5.76
CA ILE A 35 27.89 13.14 -4.90
C ILE A 35 28.22 11.70 -5.29
N GLN A 36 27.23 10.86 -5.57
CA GLN A 36 27.46 9.47 -5.99
C GLN A 36 28.21 9.43 -7.32
N ALA A 37 27.84 10.25 -8.29
CA ALA A 37 28.55 10.36 -9.57
C ALA A 37 30.01 10.83 -9.40
N ALA A 38 30.26 11.75 -8.46
CA ALA A 38 31.60 12.21 -8.13
C ALA A 38 32.44 11.09 -7.48
N LEU A 39 31.84 10.31 -6.59
CA LEU A 39 32.48 9.13 -5.98
C LEU A 39 32.78 8.04 -7.01
N ASP A 40 31.85 7.79 -7.94
CA ASP A 40 32.04 6.80 -9.02
C ASP A 40 33.15 7.25 -9.99
N HIS A 41 33.24 8.56 -10.28
CA HIS A 41 34.37 9.11 -11.05
C HIS A 41 35.70 8.94 -10.32
N ALA A 42 35.74 9.21 -9.02
CA ALA A 42 36.94 9.01 -8.22
C ALA A 42 37.38 7.52 -8.22
N VAL A 43 36.44 6.59 -8.12
CA VAL A 43 36.69 5.15 -8.23
C VAL A 43 37.27 4.80 -9.59
N GLN A 44 36.69 5.29 -10.69
CA GLN A 44 37.22 5.06 -12.03
C GLN A 44 38.68 5.58 -12.20
N THR A 45 38.98 6.75 -11.65
CA THR A 45 40.33 7.30 -11.63
C THR A 45 41.29 6.39 -10.89
N LEU A 46 40.92 5.93 -9.69
CA LEU A 46 41.76 5.03 -8.88
C LEU A 46 41.92 3.63 -9.50
N GLN A 47 40.96 3.18 -10.30
CA GLN A 47 41.08 1.94 -11.09
C GLN A 47 42.08 2.11 -12.23
N GLN A 48 42.04 3.25 -12.93
CA GLN A 48 43.03 3.58 -13.99
C GLN A 48 44.44 3.71 -13.44
N GLU A 49 44.58 4.21 -12.21
CA GLU A 49 45.86 4.32 -11.49
C GLU A 49 46.34 2.99 -10.87
N GLY A 50 45.51 1.93 -10.95
CA GLY A 50 45.84 0.61 -10.37
C GLY A 50 45.76 0.55 -8.85
N VAL A 51 45.14 1.53 -8.20
CA VAL A 51 44.90 1.55 -6.74
C VAL A 51 43.73 0.64 -6.37
N LEU A 52 42.67 0.61 -7.20
CA LEU A 52 41.54 -0.31 -7.08
C LEU A 52 41.53 -1.30 -8.24
N PRO A 53 41.06 -2.55 -8.04
CA PRO A 53 40.87 -3.49 -9.15
C PRO A 53 39.89 -2.93 -10.19
N SER A 54 40.12 -3.22 -11.47
CA SER A 54 39.31 -2.73 -12.58
C SER A 54 37.86 -3.26 -12.58
N ASP A 55 37.62 -4.36 -11.90
CA ASP A 55 36.32 -5.01 -11.72
C ASP A 55 35.64 -4.67 -10.37
N TRP A 56 36.29 -3.84 -9.53
CA TRP A 56 35.68 -3.44 -8.26
C TRP A 56 34.53 -2.47 -8.49
N ASN A 57 33.36 -2.82 -7.97
CA ASN A 57 32.14 -1.99 -8.07
C ASN A 57 31.89 -1.25 -6.76
N ASN A 58 31.51 0.03 -6.89
CA ASN A 58 31.12 0.85 -5.75
C ASN A 58 29.76 0.39 -5.22
N SER A 59 29.76 -0.30 -4.07
CA SER A 59 28.58 -0.68 -3.31
C SER A 59 28.41 0.17 -2.05
N SER A 60 29.06 1.34 -1.99
CA SER A 60 29.01 2.21 -0.83
C SER A 60 27.64 2.87 -0.66
N ASN A 61 27.30 3.13 0.60
CA ASN A 61 26.11 3.90 0.94
C ASN A 61 26.49 5.36 1.18
N LEU A 62 25.87 6.26 0.42
CA LEU A 62 25.84 7.68 0.71
C LEU A 62 24.61 7.95 1.58
N THR A 63 24.81 8.44 2.79
CA THR A 63 23.72 8.69 3.76
C THR A 63 23.76 10.12 4.26
N ARG A 64 22.59 10.69 4.54
CA ARG A 64 22.54 11.97 5.27
C ARG A 64 23.01 11.75 6.70
N THR A 65 23.84 12.68 7.20
CA THR A 65 24.35 12.62 8.57
C THR A 65 23.26 13.02 9.57
N LYS A 66 23.30 12.43 10.75
CA LYS A 66 22.43 12.82 11.86
C LYS A 66 22.98 14.02 12.64
N ASP A 67 24.31 14.12 12.70
CA ASP A 67 25.03 15.17 13.40
C ASP A 67 25.77 16.03 12.35
N ARG A 68 25.52 17.33 12.40
CA ARG A 68 26.09 18.32 11.47
C ARG A 68 27.57 18.56 11.61
N SER A 69 28.15 18.27 12.76
CA SER A 69 29.60 18.29 12.90
C SER A 69 30.28 17.33 11.91
N HIS A 70 29.49 16.37 11.39
CA HIS A 70 29.92 15.39 10.40
C HIS A 70 29.44 15.72 8.96
N GLY A 71 29.07 16.99 8.68
CA GLY A 71 28.60 17.41 7.34
C GLY A 71 27.14 17.11 7.07
N ASP A 72 26.72 17.25 5.82
CA ASP A 72 25.35 16.99 5.36
C ASP A 72 25.18 15.55 4.83
N PHE A 73 26.26 14.96 4.27
CA PHE A 73 26.30 13.58 3.81
C PHE A 73 27.59 12.89 4.25
N ALA A 74 27.52 11.56 4.40
CA ALA A 74 28.68 10.71 4.68
C ALA A 74 28.68 9.47 3.80
N SER A 75 29.87 9.10 3.30
CA SER A 75 30.10 7.87 2.55
C SER A 75 31.08 6.96 3.27
N ASN A 76 30.82 5.65 3.25
CA ASN A 76 31.70 4.62 3.77
C ASN A 76 32.54 3.93 2.68
N ILE A 77 32.64 4.53 1.50
CA ILE A 77 33.30 3.96 0.31
C ILE A 77 34.72 3.47 0.58
N ALA A 78 35.51 4.26 1.30
CA ALA A 78 36.89 3.89 1.61
C ALA A 78 36.98 2.69 2.57
N MET A 79 36.01 2.55 3.47
CA MET A 79 35.93 1.38 4.36
C MET A 79 35.62 0.10 3.59
N ILE A 80 34.71 0.17 2.63
CA ILE A 80 34.30 -0.98 1.79
C ILE A 80 35.43 -1.34 0.82
N GLY A 81 36.06 -0.33 0.17
CA GLY A 81 37.13 -0.53 -0.83
C GLY A 81 38.48 -0.89 -0.24
N SER A 82 38.71 -0.66 1.04
CA SER A 82 40.06 -0.80 1.68
C SER A 82 40.70 -2.18 1.49
N LYS A 83 39.90 -3.24 1.59
CA LYS A 83 40.38 -4.62 1.39
C LYS A 83 40.79 -4.88 -0.07
N ALA A 84 40.02 -4.37 -1.01
CA ALA A 84 40.30 -4.51 -2.44
C ALA A 84 41.54 -3.70 -2.85
N ALA A 85 41.71 -2.51 -2.27
CA ALA A 85 42.88 -1.65 -2.49
C ALA A 85 44.15 -2.11 -1.72
N GLY A 86 44.04 -3.08 -0.81
CA GLY A 86 45.17 -3.56 0.01
C GLY A 86 45.75 -2.51 0.95
N MET A 87 44.98 -1.48 1.35
CA MET A 87 45.46 -0.38 2.20
C MET A 87 44.48 -0.05 3.32
N LYS A 88 44.89 0.80 4.28
CA LYS A 88 44.01 1.20 5.37
C LYS A 88 42.88 2.08 4.82
N PRO A 89 41.65 2.00 5.43
CA PRO A 89 40.51 2.80 4.96
C PRO A 89 40.79 4.32 4.91
N ARG A 90 41.56 4.85 5.87
CA ARG A 90 41.91 6.27 5.90
C ARG A 90 42.81 6.67 4.75
N ASP A 91 43.81 5.82 4.42
CA ASP A 91 44.75 6.07 3.32
C ASP A 91 44.01 6.02 1.96
N LEU A 92 43.04 5.11 1.84
CA LEU A 92 42.16 5.05 0.66
C LEU A 92 41.24 6.28 0.59
N ALA A 93 40.71 6.74 1.72
CA ALA A 93 39.88 7.93 1.76
C ALA A 93 40.65 9.18 1.29
N GLU A 94 41.92 9.32 1.64
CA GLU A 94 42.80 10.40 1.15
C GLU A 94 42.97 10.36 -0.37
N LYS A 95 43.14 9.17 -0.94
CA LYS A 95 43.23 8.99 -2.39
C LYS A 95 41.91 9.28 -3.10
N ILE A 96 40.79 8.83 -2.52
CA ILE A 96 39.45 9.13 -3.07
C ILE A 96 39.17 10.64 -3.04
N LEU A 97 39.51 11.33 -1.95
CA LEU A 97 39.35 12.79 -1.86
C LEU A 97 40.21 13.53 -2.91
N ALA A 98 41.44 13.08 -3.15
CA ALA A 98 42.32 13.66 -4.15
C ALA A 98 41.81 13.43 -5.60
N ALA A 99 41.09 12.35 -5.84
CA ALA A 99 40.51 11.99 -7.14
C ALA A 99 39.08 12.50 -7.33
N LEU A 100 38.43 13.11 -6.30
CA LEU A 100 37.10 13.68 -6.42
C LEU A 100 37.10 14.88 -7.38
N PRO A 101 36.18 14.91 -8.37
CA PRO A 101 35.99 16.11 -9.18
C PRO A 101 35.36 17.22 -8.33
N GLU A 102 35.56 18.46 -8.77
CA GLU A 102 34.91 19.60 -8.13
C GLU A 102 33.38 19.52 -8.35
N VAL A 103 32.61 19.53 -7.27
CA VAL A 103 31.16 19.55 -7.29
C VAL A 103 30.70 20.92 -6.81
N ALA A 104 30.06 21.69 -7.68
CA ALA A 104 29.73 23.11 -7.46
C ALA A 104 28.95 23.36 -6.15
N ASP A 105 28.22 22.38 -5.70
CA ASP A 105 27.31 22.48 -4.54
C ASP A 105 27.91 21.99 -3.22
N ILE A 106 29.15 21.49 -3.26
CA ILE A 106 29.93 21.02 -2.11
C ILE A 106 30.91 22.10 -1.67
N SER A 107 30.80 22.59 -0.45
CA SER A 107 31.75 23.54 0.13
C SER A 107 33.03 22.89 0.64
N LYS A 108 32.92 21.64 1.10
CA LYS A 108 34.00 20.91 1.73
C LYS A 108 33.73 19.39 1.72
N ALA A 109 34.77 18.60 1.49
CA ALA A 109 34.75 17.18 1.82
C ALA A 109 35.94 16.88 2.75
N GLU A 110 35.71 16.07 3.81
CA GLU A 110 36.73 15.74 4.78
C GLU A 110 36.64 14.29 5.28
N ILE A 111 37.77 13.76 5.77
CA ILE A 111 37.81 12.41 6.30
C ILE A 111 37.45 12.42 7.80
N ALA A 112 36.50 11.59 8.18
CA ALA A 112 36.07 11.41 9.56
C ALA A 112 36.33 9.97 10.05
N GLY A 113 36.73 9.84 11.32
CA GLY A 113 36.92 8.56 11.99
C GLY A 113 37.87 7.61 11.23
N PRO A 114 37.48 6.33 11.04
CA PRO A 114 38.32 5.31 10.44
C PRO A 114 38.47 5.40 8.92
N GLY A 115 37.72 6.30 8.22
CA GLY A 115 37.74 6.44 6.77
C GLY A 115 36.38 6.78 6.16
N PHE A 116 35.47 7.35 6.93
CA PHE A 116 34.29 7.99 6.35
C PHE A 116 34.69 9.26 5.59
N ILE A 117 34.02 9.56 4.50
CA ILE A 117 34.14 10.83 3.79
C ILE A 117 32.85 11.62 4.00
N ASN A 118 33.00 12.76 4.68
CA ASN A 118 31.90 13.67 5.00
C ASN A 118 31.86 14.82 4.00
N PHE A 119 30.68 15.15 3.48
CA PHE A 119 30.45 16.22 2.53
C PHE A 119 29.61 17.32 3.17
N PHE A 120 30.04 18.57 2.98
CA PHE A 120 29.37 19.77 3.46
C PHE A 120 28.82 20.56 2.26
N LEU A 121 27.55 20.86 2.28
CA LEU A 121 26.91 21.64 1.23
C LEU A 121 27.25 23.13 1.34
N ASN A 122 27.22 23.84 0.22
CA ASN A 122 27.22 25.29 0.20
C ASN A 122 26.01 25.86 0.95
N ALA A 123 26.15 27.01 1.60
CA ALA A 123 25.08 27.62 2.40
C ALA A 123 23.79 27.81 1.58
N ASP A 124 23.90 28.25 0.33
CA ASP A 124 22.74 28.47 -0.54
C ASP A 124 22.03 27.18 -0.94
N GLN A 125 22.74 26.06 -1.03
CA GLN A 125 22.17 24.74 -1.36
C GLN A 125 21.29 24.17 -0.24
N ARG A 126 21.51 24.55 1.00
CA ARG A 126 20.62 24.17 2.11
C ARG A 126 19.21 24.69 1.92
N PHE A 127 19.07 25.84 1.24
CA PHE A 127 17.78 26.47 0.97
C PHE A 127 17.18 26.10 -0.37
N ALA A 128 17.93 25.42 -1.25
CA ALA A 128 17.45 24.96 -2.56
C ALA A 128 16.23 24.04 -2.44
N ILE A 129 16.12 23.32 -1.34
CA ILE A 129 14.95 22.49 -1.03
C ILE A 129 13.64 23.30 -1.01
N LEU A 130 13.68 24.54 -0.50
CA LEU A 130 12.52 25.42 -0.48
C LEU A 130 12.06 25.75 -1.90
N ASP A 131 13.02 25.99 -2.82
CA ASP A 131 12.75 26.26 -4.24
C ASP A 131 12.14 25.03 -4.92
N GLN A 132 12.68 23.83 -4.63
CA GLN A 132 12.18 22.57 -5.19
C GLN A 132 10.74 22.30 -4.76
N ILE A 133 10.43 22.44 -3.46
CA ILE A 133 9.08 22.24 -2.96
C ILE A 133 8.11 23.22 -3.59
N GLN A 134 8.48 24.52 -3.71
CA GLN A 134 7.63 25.53 -4.31
C GLN A 134 7.42 25.33 -5.82
N ALA A 135 8.42 24.81 -6.53
CA ALA A 135 8.30 24.51 -7.95
C ALA A 135 7.47 23.25 -8.23
N GLN A 136 7.62 22.21 -7.39
CA GLN A 136 6.99 20.89 -7.59
C GLN A 136 5.63 20.79 -6.89
N LYS A 137 5.39 21.53 -5.81
CA LYS A 137 4.14 21.53 -5.03
C LYS A 137 3.64 20.10 -4.72
N GLU A 138 2.46 19.72 -5.24
CA GLU A 138 1.82 18.43 -5.04
C GLU A 138 2.65 17.26 -5.62
N SER A 139 3.54 17.56 -6.57
CA SER A 139 4.44 16.54 -7.14
C SER A 139 5.75 16.36 -6.38
N PHE A 140 6.04 17.20 -5.37
CA PHE A 140 7.24 17.05 -4.56
C PHE A 140 7.21 15.74 -3.77
N GLY A 141 8.27 14.97 -3.87
CA GLY A 141 8.38 13.61 -3.32
C GLY A 141 8.05 12.51 -4.32
N ARG A 142 7.46 12.84 -5.47
CA ARG A 142 7.21 11.89 -6.56
C ARG A 142 8.46 11.72 -7.43
N SER A 143 8.63 10.54 -8.02
CA SER A 143 9.77 10.23 -8.89
C SER A 143 9.36 9.37 -10.08
N GLN A 144 10.30 9.10 -10.98
CA GLN A 144 10.14 8.18 -12.10
C GLN A 144 10.99 6.90 -11.95
N SER A 145 11.44 6.62 -10.72
CA SER A 145 12.36 5.50 -10.44
C SER A 145 11.78 4.13 -10.81
N ASN A 146 10.45 3.98 -10.77
CA ASN A 146 9.73 2.78 -11.13
C ASN A 146 8.95 2.90 -12.46
N ALA A 147 9.25 3.89 -13.32
CA ALA A 147 8.50 4.16 -14.55
C ALA A 147 8.45 2.99 -15.56
N ALA A 148 9.42 2.10 -15.52
CA ALA A 148 9.45 0.90 -16.36
C ALA A 148 8.54 -0.23 -15.85
N LYS A 149 8.00 -0.13 -14.62
CA LYS A 149 7.20 -1.17 -14.00
C LYS A 149 5.71 -1.02 -14.33
N LYS A 150 5.08 -2.14 -14.66
CA LYS A 150 3.64 -2.31 -14.73
C LYS A 150 3.24 -3.32 -13.66
N ILE A 151 2.60 -2.83 -12.59
CA ILE A 151 2.36 -3.60 -11.36
C ILE A 151 0.86 -3.82 -11.19
N GLN A 152 0.46 -5.06 -10.91
CA GLN A 152 -0.88 -5.31 -10.40
C GLN A 152 -0.81 -5.43 -8.88
N VAL A 153 -1.71 -4.76 -8.18
CA VAL A 153 -1.89 -4.87 -6.74
C VAL A 153 -3.28 -5.44 -6.47
N GLU A 154 -3.34 -6.67 -5.98
CA GLU A 154 -4.57 -7.30 -5.52
C GLU A 154 -4.71 -7.16 -4.01
N PHE A 155 -5.88 -6.71 -3.55
CA PHE A 155 -6.12 -6.54 -2.12
C PHE A 155 -7.62 -6.54 -1.78
N VAL A 156 -7.94 -6.75 -0.52
CA VAL A 156 -9.26 -7.02 0.05
C VAL A 156 -9.79 -8.38 -0.39
N SER A 157 -10.26 -8.52 -1.62
CA SER A 157 -10.76 -9.77 -2.24
C SER A 157 -11.63 -10.60 -1.28
N ALA A 158 -12.49 -9.93 -0.50
CA ALA A 158 -13.38 -10.56 0.45
C ALA A 158 -14.51 -11.31 -0.27
N ASN A 159 -14.96 -12.43 0.29
CA ASN A 159 -16.10 -13.16 -0.23
C ASN A 159 -17.36 -12.25 -0.24
N PRO A 160 -18.13 -12.17 -1.33
CA PRO A 160 -19.28 -11.32 -1.44
C PRO A 160 -20.50 -11.94 -0.74
N THR A 161 -20.37 -12.20 0.57
CA THR A 161 -21.41 -12.88 1.38
C THR A 161 -21.89 -12.05 2.56
N SER A 162 -21.22 -10.95 2.87
CA SER A 162 -21.60 -9.99 3.93
C SER A 162 -20.87 -8.66 3.74
N SER A 163 -21.27 -7.62 4.48
CA SER A 163 -20.56 -6.35 4.56
C SER A 163 -19.11 -6.54 5.05
N LEU A 164 -18.24 -5.59 4.69
CA LEU A 164 -16.83 -5.61 5.11
C LEU A 164 -16.72 -5.40 6.63
N HIS A 165 -15.89 -6.21 7.28
CA HIS A 165 -15.54 -6.04 8.69
C HIS A 165 -14.20 -5.27 8.85
N VAL A 166 -13.88 -4.87 10.07
CA VAL A 166 -12.67 -4.07 10.40
C VAL A 166 -11.36 -4.69 9.90
N GLY A 167 -11.25 -6.01 9.85
CA GLY A 167 -10.05 -6.69 9.30
C GLY A 167 -9.88 -6.45 7.80
N HIS A 168 -10.97 -6.44 7.03
CA HIS A 168 -10.94 -6.07 5.61
C HIS A 168 -10.53 -4.61 5.40
N GLY A 169 -10.95 -3.71 6.32
CA GLY A 169 -10.56 -2.30 6.31
C GLY A 169 -9.05 -2.10 6.36
N ARG A 170 -8.33 -2.91 7.14
CA ARG A 170 -6.86 -2.87 7.17
C ARG A 170 -6.26 -3.25 5.82
N GLY A 171 -6.70 -4.34 5.22
CA GLY A 171 -6.26 -4.77 3.89
C GLY A 171 -6.54 -3.70 2.84
N ALA A 172 -7.70 -3.05 2.92
CA ALA A 172 -8.12 -1.98 2.02
C ALA A 172 -7.23 -0.74 2.13
N ALA A 173 -7.01 -0.22 3.35
CA ALA A 173 -6.16 0.93 3.59
C ALA A 173 -4.69 0.66 3.20
N TYR A 174 -4.18 -0.51 3.57
CA TYR A 174 -2.80 -0.91 3.28
C TYR A 174 -2.58 -1.06 1.78
N GLY A 175 -3.45 -1.80 1.09
CA GLY A 175 -3.34 -2.05 -0.35
C GLY A 175 -3.44 -0.76 -1.18
N MET A 176 -4.41 0.09 -0.85
CA MET A 176 -4.54 1.39 -1.51
C MET A 176 -3.31 2.27 -1.32
N THR A 177 -2.76 2.30 -0.09
CA THR A 177 -1.56 3.12 0.19
C THR A 177 -0.32 2.57 -0.50
N VAL A 178 -0.13 1.24 -0.55
CA VAL A 178 0.96 0.63 -1.34
C VAL A 178 0.84 1.00 -2.81
N ALA A 179 -0.37 0.93 -3.39
CA ALA A 179 -0.62 1.33 -4.77
C ALA A 179 -0.29 2.82 -5.01
N ASN A 180 -0.71 3.73 -4.10
CA ASN A 180 -0.40 5.16 -4.18
C ASN A 180 1.12 5.43 -4.14
N LEU A 181 1.85 4.74 -3.26
CA LEU A 181 3.31 4.86 -3.16
C LEU A 181 4.02 4.40 -4.43
N LEU A 182 3.59 3.28 -5.01
CA LEU A 182 4.13 2.78 -6.27
C LEU A 182 3.87 3.76 -7.42
N GLU A 183 2.66 4.31 -7.53
CA GLU A 183 2.34 5.35 -8.50
C GLU A 183 3.13 6.64 -8.28
N ALA A 184 3.35 7.04 -7.03
CA ALA A 184 4.17 8.19 -6.70
C ALA A 184 5.63 8.03 -7.16
N THR A 185 6.09 6.80 -7.35
CA THR A 185 7.43 6.51 -7.88
C THR A 185 7.46 6.20 -9.39
N GLY A 186 6.33 6.44 -10.08
CA GLY A 186 6.22 6.36 -11.54
C GLY A 186 5.73 5.03 -12.09
N ALA A 187 5.48 4.02 -11.25
CA ALA A 187 4.94 2.75 -11.71
C ALA A 187 3.52 2.91 -12.28
N LYS A 188 3.19 2.13 -13.30
CA LYS A 188 1.81 1.95 -13.76
C LYS A 188 1.17 0.88 -12.89
N VAL A 189 0.17 1.26 -12.08
CA VAL A 189 -0.45 0.36 -11.11
C VAL A 189 -1.89 0.08 -11.51
N ASP A 190 -2.24 -1.20 -11.61
CA ASP A 190 -3.61 -1.70 -11.75
C ASP A 190 -4.03 -2.28 -10.39
N ARG A 191 -5.10 -1.72 -9.79
CA ARG A 191 -5.73 -2.19 -8.55
C ARG A 191 -6.82 -3.17 -8.89
N GLU A 192 -6.73 -4.38 -8.35
CA GLU A 192 -7.67 -5.45 -8.65
C GLU A 192 -8.30 -6.02 -7.38
N TYR A 193 -9.61 -6.23 -7.46
CA TYR A 193 -10.40 -6.96 -6.48
C TYR A 193 -10.81 -8.29 -7.11
N TYR A 194 -10.44 -9.42 -6.50
CA TYR A 194 -10.89 -10.73 -6.91
C TYR A 194 -12.27 -11.02 -6.28
N VAL A 195 -13.27 -11.19 -7.12
CA VAL A 195 -14.65 -11.50 -6.72
C VAL A 195 -14.85 -13.01 -6.75
N ASN A 196 -14.98 -13.62 -5.58
CA ASN A 196 -15.31 -15.03 -5.44
C ASN A 196 -16.81 -15.22 -5.67
N ASP A 197 -17.26 -15.10 -6.92
CA ASP A 197 -18.64 -15.21 -7.36
C ASP A 197 -19.01 -16.62 -7.87
N ALA A 198 -18.07 -17.54 -7.82
CA ALA A 198 -18.26 -18.94 -8.16
C ALA A 198 -17.95 -19.82 -6.96
N GLY A 199 -18.88 -20.60 -6.49
CA GLY A 199 -18.58 -21.56 -5.44
C GLY A 199 -19.62 -21.64 -4.33
N ARG A 200 -19.36 -22.58 -3.43
CA ARG A 200 -20.31 -23.02 -2.40
C ARG A 200 -20.81 -21.89 -1.48
N GLN A 201 -19.98 -20.89 -1.17
CA GLN A 201 -20.40 -19.77 -0.32
C GLN A 201 -21.51 -18.94 -0.97
N MET A 202 -21.41 -18.72 -2.27
CA MET A 202 -22.45 -18.04 -3.05
C MET A 202 -23.73 -18.88 -3.16
N ASP A 203 -23.59 -20.21 -3.31
CA ASP A 203 -24.74 -21.10 -3.31
C ASP A 203 -25.45 -21.11 -1.95
N ILE A 204 -24.71 -21.07 -0.84
CA ILE A 204 -25.30 -20.92 0.50
C ILE A 204 -26.07 -19.61 0.61
N LEU A 205 -25.50 -18.49 0.13
CA LEU A 205 -26.15 -17.19 0.17
C LEU A 205 -27.41 -17.14 -0.71
N ALA A 206 -27.33 -17.66 -1.93
CA ALA A 206 -28.47 -17.75 -2.85
C ALA A 206 -29.61 -18.59 -2.26
N THR A 207 -29.25 -19.75 -1.69
CA THR A 207 -30.25 -20.63 -1.01
C THR A 207 -30.81 -19.96 0.24
N SER A 208 -30.00 -19.26 1.04
CA SER A 208 -30.47 -18.46 2.19
C SER A 208 -31.49 -17.42 1.75
N THR A 209 -31.19 -16.70 0.66
CA THR A 209 -32.10 -15.70 0.07
C THR A 209 -33.40 -16.34 -0.42
N TYR A 210 -33.33 -17.50 -1.07
CA TYR A 210 -34.51 -18.24 -1.50
C TYR A 210 -35.38 -18.71 -0.32
N LEU A 211 -34.79 -19.21 0.75
CA LEU A 211 -35.53 -19.60 1.95
C LEU A 211 -36.20 -18.41 2.65
N ARG A 212 -35.54 -17.23 2.69
CA ARG A 212 -36.13 -15.98 3.18
C ARG A 212 -37.25 -15.49 2.27
N TYR A 213 -37.13 -15.65 0.95
CA TYR A 213 -38.19 -15.37 0.01
C TYR A 213 -39.45 -16.22 0.28
N LEU A 214 -39.30 -17.53 0.52
CA LEU A 214 -40.41 -18.41 0.90
C LEU A 214 -41.01 -18.01 2.24
N GLU A 215 -40.20 -17.71 3.25
CA GLU A 215 -40.65 -17.27 4.58
C GLU A 215 -41.47 -15.97 4.51
N LEU A 216 -40.99 -14.96 3.76
CA LEU A 216 -41.68 -13.69 3.57
C LEU A 216 -43.03 -13.83 2.83
N LEU A 217 -43.18 -14.85 1.98
CA LEU A 217 -44.42 -15.21 1.31
C LEU A 217 -45.31 -16.16 2.14
N GLY A 218 -45.04 -16.28 3.44
CA GLY A 218 -45.89 -16.99 4.41
C GLY A 218 -45.67 -18.49 4.46
N GLN A 219 -44.59 -19.03 3.85
CA GLN A 219 -44.27 -20.45 3.97
C GLN A 219 -43.65 -20.73 5.33
N ASN A 220 -44.10 -21.77 6.02
CA ASN A 220 -43.55 -22.17 7.31
C ASN A 220 -42.39 -23.13 7.11
N LEU A 221 -41.19 -22.69 7.50
CA LEU A 221 -39.95 -23.47 7.40
C LEU A 221 -39.03 -23.25 8.60
N VAL A 222 -38.13 -24.21 8.85
CA VAL A 222 -37.08 -24.07 9.84
C VAL A 222 -35.84 -23.56 9.13
N PHE A 223 -35.41 -22.33 9.45
CA PHE A 223 -34.26 -21.72 8.78
C PHE A 223 -32.95 -22.41 9.19
N PRO A 224 -32.10 -22.86 8.24
CA PRO A 224 -30.91 -23.67 8.51
C PRO A 224 -29.87 -22.94 9.34
N LYS A 225 -29.18 -23.65 10.24
CA LYS A 225 -28.13 -23.06 11.10
C LYS A 225 -26.87 -22.61 10.33
N ASN A 226 -26.60 -23.24 9.20
CA ASN A 226 -25.47 -22.88 8.33
C ASN A 226 -25.85 -21.92 7.19
N ALA A 227 -27.07 -21.38 7.19
CA ALA A 227 -27.48 -20.33 6.27
C ALA A 227 -27.09 -18.95 6.78
N TYR A 228 -27.03 -17.95 5.89
CA TYR A 228 -26.75 -16.57 6.26
C TYR A 228 -27.95 -15.96 6.98
N GLN A 229 -27.76 -15.59 8.26
CA GLN A 229 -28.83 -15.19 9.18
C GLN A 229 -29.17 -13.69 9.15
N GLY A 230 -28.31 -12.86 8.53
CA GLY A 230 -28.42 -11.40 8.60
C GLY A 230 -29.70 -10.85 7.95
N ASP A 231 -30.18 -9.70 8.42
CA ASP A 231 -31.39 -9.06 7.90
C ASP A 231 -31.26 -8.63 6.44
N TYR A 232 -30.05 -8.35 5.97
CA TYR A 232 -29.76 -8.05 4.56
C TYR A 232 -30.26 -9.16 3.60
N VAL A 233 -30.25 -10.44 4.06
CA VAL A 233 -30.75 -11.55 3.25
C VAL A 233 -32.27 -11.45 3.05
N LYS A 234 -32.99 -10.94 4.07
CA LYS A 234 -34.44 -10.66 3.94
C LYS A 234 -34.69 -9.48 3.01
N GLU A 235 -33.87 -8.44 3.09
CA GLU A 235 -33.97 -7.26 2.21
C GLU A 235 -33.77 -7.65 0.73
N ILE A 236 -32.76 -8.49 0.45
CA ILE A 236 -32.55 -9.03 -0.89
C ILE A 236 -33.74 -9.86 -1.36
N ALA A 237 -34.28 -10.73 -0.49
CA ALA A 237 -35.45 -11.56 -0.81
C ALA A 237 -36.70 -10.70 -1.06
N GLN A 238 -36.92 -9.63 -0.28
CA GLN A 238 -38.01 -8.67 -0.47
C GLN A 238 -37.89 -7.98 -1.84
N GLY A 239 -36.68 -7.57 -2.24
CA GLY A 239 -36.41 -6.98 -3.56
C GLY A 239 -36.80 -7.91 -4.72
N ILE A 240 -36.61 -9.23 -4.55
CA ILE A 240 -37.06 -10.23 -5.54
C ILE A 240 -38.60 -10.32 -5.54
N ILE A 241 -39.26 -10.29 -4.36
CA ILE A 241 -40.71 -10.29 -4.25
C ILE A 241 -41.32 -9.05 -4.94
N ASP A 242 -40.75 -7.88 -4.68
CA ASP A 242 -41.23 -6.62 -5.23
C ASP A 242 -41.15 -6.59 -6.77
N LYS A 243 -40.17 -7.29 -7.35
CA LYS A 243 -39.94 -7.37 -8.80
C LYS A 243 -40.73 -8.49 -9.47
N ASP A 244 -40.69 -9.69 -8.92
CA ASP A 244 -41.14 -10.91 -9.59
C ASP A 244 -42.32 -11.58 -8.88
N GLY A 245 -42.81 -11.03 -7.75
CA GLY A 245 -43.92 -11.56 -6.97
C GLY A 245 -43.66 -12.95 -6.41
N ASP A 246 -44.59 -13.87 -6.62
CA ASP A 246 -44.58 -15.25 -6.14
C ASP A 246 -44.09 -16.29 -7.18
N ALA A 247 -43.48 -15.84 -8.27
CA ALA A 247 -43.06 -16.67 -9.41
C ALA A 247 -42.20 -17.88 -9.06
N TYR A 248 -41.42 -17.76 -7.99
CA TYR A 248 -40.45 -18.78 -7.56
C TYR A 248 -40.90 -19.59 -6.35
N VAL A 249 -42.17 -19.45 -5.92
CA VAL A 249 -42.72 -20.23 -4.80
C VAL A 249 -42.74 -21.73 -5.17
N ARG A 250 -42.18 -22.53 -4.30
CA ARG A 250 -42.24 -23.99 -4.33
C ARG A 250 -42.66 -24.50 -2.95
N GLU A 251 -43.34 -25.63 -2.90
CA GLU A 251 -43.72 -26.25 -1.62
C GLU A 251 -42.50 -26.56 -0.77
N VAL A 252 -42.46 -26.10 0.47
CA VAL A 252 -41.37 -26.31 1.42
C VAL A 252 -41.04 -27.79 1.59
N ALA A 253 -42.07 -28.67 1.58
CA ALA A 253 -41.89 -30.10 1.67
C ALA A 253 -40.95 -30.65 0.54
N ASN A 254 -41.02 -30.06 -0.65
CA ASN A 254 -40.13 -30.46 -1.77
C ASN A 254 -38.73 -29.88 -1.60
N VAL A 255 -38.59 -28.68 -1.05
CA VAL A 255 -37.27 -28.06 -0.78
C VAL A 255 -36.50 -28.85 0.28
N TYR A 256 -37.17 -29.36 1.31
CA TYR A 256 -36.60 -30.14 2.40
C TYR A 256 -36.62 -31.66 2.16
N LYS A 257 -37.09 -32.13 1.01
CA LYS A 257 -37.21 -33.53 0.69
C LYS A 257 -35.84 -34.24 0.72
N ASP A 258 -35.73 -35.33 1.48
CA ASP A 258 -34.54 -36.17 1.61
C ASP A 258 -33.28 -35.39 2.06
N VAL A 259 -33.44 -34.17 2.62
CA VAL A 259 -32.34 -33.39 3.18
C VAL A 259 -31.91 -33.96 4.52
N PRO A 260 -30.61 -34.23 4.76
CA PRO A 260 -30.10 -34.68 6.05
C PRO A 260 -30.53 -33.73 7.19
N GLU A 261 -30.68 -34.24 8.40
CA GLU A 261 -31.03 -33.43 9.57
C GLU A 261 -30.00 -32.31 9.81
N ASP A 262 -30.49 -31.12 10.17
CA ASP A 262 -29.62 -30.02 10.59
C ASP A 262 -29.02 -30.30 11.95
N VAL A 263 -27.83 -29.70 12.21
CA VAL A 263 -27.11 -29.93 13.47
C VAL A 263 -27.94 -29.51 14.68
N GLN A 264 -27.99 -30.38 15.69
CA GLN A 264 -28.54 -30.07 17.00
C GLN A 264 -27.41 -29.97 18.00
N TYR A 265 -27.43 -28.93 18.84
CA TYR A 265 -26.42 -28.68 19.86
C TYR A 265 -27.01 -28.94 21.24
N ALA A 266 -26.19 -29.42 22.18
CA ALA A 266 -26.52 -29.45 23.59
C ALA A 266 -26.77 -28.02 24.11
N GLU A 267 -27.57 -27.92 25.17
CA GLU A 267 -27.76 -26.65 25.87
C GLU A 267 -26.48 -26.19 26.60
N GLU A 268 -25.69 -27.19 27.11
CA GLU A 268 -24.44 -26.93 27.81
C GLU A 268 -23.25 -26.93 26.83
N LEU A 269 -22.28 -26.06 27.13
CA LEU A 269 -21.00 -26.00 26.42
C LEU A 269 -20.03 -27.04 26.99
N ASP A 270 -19.04 -27.46 26.22
CA ASP A 270 -17.94 -28.30 26.72
C ASP A 270 -17.01 -27.54 27.68
N SER A 271 -16.00 -28.23 28.22
CA SER A 271 -15.01 -27.66 29.14
C SER A 271 -14.17 -26.52 28.52
N GLU A 272 -14.17 -26.40 27.19
CA GLU A 272 -13.47 -25.36 26.42
C GLU A 272 -14.42 -24.25 25.94
N GLY A 273 -15.71 -24.34 26.30
CA GLY A 273 -16.73 -23.37 25.94
C GLY A 273 -17.28 -23.53 24.52
N ASN A 274 -17.11 -24.67 23.88
CA ASN A 274 -17.63 -24.96 22.56
C ASN A 274 -19.02 -25.60 22.62
N LYS A 275 -19.82 -25.39 21.55
CA LYS A 275 -21.13 -26.08 21.41
C LYS A 275 -20.91 -27.57 21.13
N VAL A 276 -21.53 -28.43 21.94
CA VAL A 276 -21.48 -29.88 21.76
C VAL A 276 -22.53 -30.31 20.75
N VAL A 277 -22.12 -31.01 19.70
CA VAL A 277 -23.03 -31.57 18.68
C VAL A 277 -23.67 -32.83 19.22
N LEU A 278 -25.01 -32.85 19.25
CA LEU A 278 -25.81 -34.01 19.65
C LEU A 278 -26.17 -34.92 18.47
N SER A 279 -26.63 -34.30 17.36
CA SER A 279 -27.01 -35.00 16.14
C SER A 279 -27.00 -34.06 14.94
N GLY A 280 -27.19 -34.62 13.73
CA GLY A 280 -27.28 -33.90 12.50
C GLY A 280 -25.91 -33.39 11.97
N ASP A 281 -25.94 -32.80 10.77
CA ASP A 281 -24.77 -32.26 10.08
C ASP A 281 -25.17 -31.00 9.30
N LYS A 282 -24.77 -29.84 9.81
CA LYS A 282 -25.14 -28.54 9.20
C LYS A 282 -24.61 -28.39 7.78
N GLU A 283 -23.46 -29.00 7.46
CA GLU A 283 -22.87 -28.89 6.12
C GLU A 283 -23.64 -29.73 5.10
N LYS A 284 -23.97 -30.98 5.46
CA LYS A 284 -24.78 -31.84 4.59
C LYS A 284 -26.23 -31.34 4.48
N HIS A 285 -26.76 -30.73 5.54
CA HIS A 285 -28.09 -30.14 5.54
C HIS A 285 -28.17 -29.02 4.49
N ILE A 286 -27.27 -28.05 4.56
CA ILE A 286 -27.28 -26.92 3.61
C ILE A 286 -26.96 -27.38 2.19
N ASP A 287 -26.07 -28.36 1.99
CA ASP A 287 -25.76 -28.91 0.67
C ASP A 287 -27.00 -29.58 0.04
N GLY A 288 -27.79 -30.31 0.85
CA GLY A 288 -29.06 -30.87 0.40
C GLY A 288 -30.08 -29.82 -0.02
N LEU A 289 -30.19 -28.72 0.75
CA LEU A 289 -31.07 -27.59 0.42
C LEU A 289 -30.63 -26.87 -0.86
N ILE A 290 -29.32 -26.68 -1.07
CA ILE A 290 -28.77 -26.10 -2.30
C ILE A 290 -29.16 -26.99 -3.50
N ALA A 291 -28.91 -28.30 -3.44
CA ALA A 291 -29.20 -29.23 -4.51
C ALA A 291 -30.69 -29.24 -4.88
N ASN A 292 -31.58 -29.29 -3.87
CA ASN A 292 -33.02 -29.27 -4.09
C ASN A 292 -33.48 -27.91 -4.65
N SER A 293 -32.96 -26.80 -4.15
CA SER A 293 -33.29 -25.46 -4.65
C SER A 293 -32.89 -25.28 -6.11
N GLN A 294 -31.68 -25.71 -6.48
CA GLN A 294 -31.20 -25.69 -7.86
C GLN A 294 -32.07 -26.57 -8.77
N GLN A 295 -32.43 -27.76 -8.31
CA GLN A 295 -33.28 -28.67 -9.10
C GLN A 295 -34.71 -28.13 -9.28
N LEU A 296 -35.32 -27.58 -8.23
CA LEU A 296 -36.70 -27.12 -8.24
C LEU A 296 -36.89 -25.80 -9.00
N LEU A 297 -35.89 -24.94 -8.95
CA LEU A 297 -35.96 -23.62 -9.59
C LEU A 297 -35.35 -23.61 -11.00
N GLY A 298 -34.43 -24.53 -11.31
CA GLY A 298 -33.74 -24.51 -12.59
C GLY A 298 -33.06 -23.16 -12.86
N GLU A 299 -33.35 -22.55 -14.00
CA GLU A 299 -32.83 -21.21 -14.35
C GLU A 299 -33.25 -20.12 -13.35
N GLY A 300 -34.39 -20.29 -12.67
CA GLY A 300 -34.85 -19.36 -11.62
C GLY A 300 -33.90 -19.26 -10.42
N TYR A 301 -33.08 -20.27 -10.16
CA TYR A 301 -32.07 -20.21 -9.10
C TYR A 301 -31.05 -19.08 -9.31
N ARG A 302 -30.73 -18.78 -10.58
CA ARG A 302 -29.81 -17.69 -10.94
C ARG A 302 -30.32 -16.33 -10.51
N VAL A 303 -31.65 -16.13 -10.38
CA VAL A 303 -32.23 -14.87 -9.90
C VAL A 303 -31.76 -14.60 -8.47
N PHE A 304 -31.84 -15.60 -7.60
CA PHE A 304 -31.41 -15.50 -6.20
C PHE A 304 -29.90 -15.32 -6.09
N HIS A 305 -29.14 -16.07 -6.87
CA HIS A 305 -27.69 -15.96 -6.90
C HIS A 305 -27.22 -14.57 -7.35
N GLN A 306 -27.76 -14.05 -8.45
CA GLN A 306 -27.38 -12.74 -8.97
C GLN A 306 -27.87 -11.59 -8.09
N ALA A 307 -29.10 -11.67 -7.56
CA ALA A 307 -29.62 -10.66 -6.66
C ALA A 307 -28.75 -10.54 -5.40
N ALA A 308 -28.38 -11.69 -4.80
CA ALA A 308 -27.51 -11.73 -3.65
C ALA A 308 -26.10 -11.20 -3.95
N LEU A 309 -25.49 -11.66 -5.04
CA LEU A 309 -24.16 -11.20 -5.47
C LEU A 309 -24.11 -9.69 -5.68
N HIS A 310 -25.08 -9.15 -6.46
CA HIS A 310 -25.09 -7.72 -6.77
C HIS A 310 -25.32 -6.86 -5.53
N ALA A 311 -26.28 -7.24 -4.67
CA ALA A 311 -26.57 -6.48 -3.45
C ALA A 311 -25.35 -6.38 -2.53
N ILE A 312 -24.63 -7.48 -2.32
CA ILE A 312 -23.43 -7.48 -1.47
C ILE A 312 -22.24 -6.79 -2.15
N LEU A 313 -22.04 -6.99 -3.46
CA LEU A 313 -20.95 -6.30 -4.17
C LEU A 313 -21.15 -4.79 -4.21
N ASP A 314 -22.39 -4.32 -4.34
CA ASP A 314 -22.69 -2.89 -4.34
C ASP A 314 -22.45 -2.30 -2.94
N ASP A 315 -22.86 -3.00 -1.86
CA ASP A 315 -22.55 -2.62 -0.48
C ASP A 315 -21.02 -2.54 -0.22
N ILE A 316 -20.26 -3.53 -0.72
CA ILE A 316 -18.79 -3.55 -0.62
C ILE A 316 -18.18 -2.38 -1.39
N LYS A 317 -18.64 -2.10 -2.62
CA LYS A 317 -18.13 -1.00 -3.44
C LYS A 317 -18.40 0.35 -2.79
N ASP A 318 -19.59 0.54 -2.24
CA ASP A 318 -19.99 1.77 -1.54
C ASP A 318 -19.12 1.97 -0.29
N ASP A 319 -18.95 0.94 0.54
CA ASP A 319 -18.08 1.01 1.72
C ASP A 319 -16.61 1.32 1.37
N LEU A 320 -16.08 0.73 0.30
CA LEU A 320 -14.71 0.99 -0.15
C LEU A 320 -14.57 2.39 -0.75
N ALA A 321 -15.53 2.84 -1.56
CA ALA A 321 -15.52 4.19 -2.14
C ALA A 321 -15.57 5.25 -1.05
N ASP A 322 -16.47 5.09 -0.09
CA ASP A 322 -16.58 5.95 1.09
C ASP A 322 -15.30 5.93 1.95
N PHE A 323 -14.58 4.82 1.96
CA PHE A 323 -13.29 4.70 2.65
C PHE A 323 -12.11 5.24 1.82
N GLY A 324 -12.37 5.78 0.62
CA GLY A 324 -11.36 6.30 -0.30
C GLY A 324 -10.51 5.21 -0.95
N VAL A 325 -11.09 4.03 -1.18
CA VAL A 325 -10.44 2.88 -1.82
C VAL A 325 -11.11 2.59 -3.15
N THR A 326 -10.33 2.55 -4.22
CA THR A 326 -10.83 2.36 -5.59
C THR A 326 -10.09 1.24 -6.30
N PHE A 327 -10.78 0.54 -7.20
CA PHE A 327 -10.23 -0.52 -8.02
C PHE A 327 -10.40 -0.22 -9.51
N ASN A 328 -9.39 -0.59 -10.29
CA ASN A 328 -9.45 -0.53 -11.75
C ASN A 328 -10.24 -1.70 -12.32
N GLN A 329 -10.17 -2.86 -11.65
CA GLN A 329 -10.80 -4.09 -12.08
C GLN A 329 -11.41 -4.86 -10.91
N TRP A 330 -12.66 -5.32 -11.12
CA TRP A 330 -13.35 -6.32 -10.30
C TRP A 330 -13.34 -7.63 -11.10
N PHE A 331 -12.42 -8.52 -10.72
CA PHE A 331 -12.18 -9.74 -11.48
C PHE A 331 -13.10 -10.86 -10.98
N SER A 332 -13.96 -11.40 -11.85
CA SER A 332 -14.90 -12.48 -11.52
C SER A 332 -14.22 -13.85 -11.61
N GLU A 333 -14.28 -14.65 -10.55
CA GLU A 333 -13.82 -16.04 -10.53
C GLU A 333 -14.56 -16.90 -11.57
N ALA A 334 -15.86 -16.67 -11.75
CA ALA A 334 -16.67 -17.40 -12.73
C ALA A 334 -16.13 -17.25 -14.15
N SER A 335 -15.39 -16.18 -14.45
CA SER A 335 -14.75 -15.98 -15.77
C SER A 335 -13.56 -16.90 -16.03
N LEU A 336 -13.06 -17.58 -14.99
CA LEU A 336 -11.86 -18.45 -15.08
C LEU A 336 -12.17 -19.86 -15.64
N SER A 337 -13.41 -20.27 -15.78
CA SER A 337 -13.75 -21.68 -16.11
C SER A 337 -12.99 -22.24 -17.32
N ALA A 338 -12.89 -21.48 -18.42
CA ALA A 338 -12.10 -21.87 -19.60
C ALA A 338 -10.58 -21.75 -19.38
N LYS A 339 -10.15 -20.89 -18.46
CA LYS A 339 -8.73 -20.67 -18.14
C LYS A 339 -8.16 -21.74 -17.22
N ILE A 340 -9.01 -22.41 -16.45
CA ILE A 340 -8.58 -23.53 -15.59
C ILE A 340 -8.07 -24.69 -16.48
N ASP A 341 -8.79 -25.03 -17.55
CA ASP A 341 -8.37 -26.07 -18.47
C ASP A 341 -7.05 -25.69 -19.16
N GLU A 342 -6.88 -24.44 -19.62
CA GLU A 342 -5.64 -23.92 -20.20
C GLU A 342 -4.45 -24.03 -19.21
N ALA A 343 -4.66 -23.69 -17.96
CA ALA A 343 -3.63 -23.75 -16.93
C ALA A 343 -3.21 -25.21 -16.62
N LEU A 344 -4.19 -26.10 -16.50
CA LEU A 344 -3.92 -27.54 -16.29
C LEU A 344 -3.23 -28.16 -17.50
N GLU A 345 -3.65 -27.83 -18.73
CA GLU A 345 -3.00 -28.29 -19.95
C GLU A 345 -1.54 -27.80 -20.01
N THR A 346 -1.27 -26.55 -19.62
CA THR A 346 0.08 -26.01 -19.55
C THR A 346 0.96 -26.81 -18.60
N LEU A 347 0.45 -27.17 -17.42
CA LEU A 347 1.18 -27.98 -16.44
C LEU A 347 1.39 -29.42 -16.92
N ASP A 348 0.40 -30.01 -17.62
CA ASP A 348 0.48 -31.36 -18.13
C ASP A 348 1.51 -31.47 -19.27
N GLN A 349 1.47 -30.56 -20.25
CA GLN A 349 2.45 -30.50 -21.36
C GLN A 349 3.89 -30.33 -20.86
N ARG A 350 4.08 -29.74 -19.69
CA ARG A 350 5.38 -29.58 -19.04
C ARG A 350 5.76 -30.77 -18.15
N GLY A 351 4.86 -31.78 -18.01
CA GLY A 351 5.11 -33.01 -17.27
C GLY A 351 4.93 -32.88 -15.74
N PHE A 352 4.26 -31.82 -15.26
CA PHE A 352 4.07 -31.55 -13.84
C PHE A 352 2.73 -32.02 -13.27
N LEU A 353 1.90 -32.71 -14.08
CA LEU A 353 0.70 -33.39 -13.59
C LEU A 353 0.90 -34.93 -13.60
N TYR A 354 0.18 -35.61 -12.71
CA TYR A 354 0.08 -37.05 -12.69
C TYR A 354 -1.25 -37.50 -12.11
N GLU A 355 -1.69 -38.72 -12.51
CA GLU A 355 -2.90 -39.32 -11.97
C GLU A 355 -2.57 -40.25 -10.79
N LYS A 356 -3.34 -40.15 -9.71
CA LYS A 356 -3.29 -41.05 -8.56
C LYS A 356 -4.66 -41.13 -7.90
N ASP A 357 -5.14 -42.36 -7.67
CA ASP A 357 -6.44 -42.67 -7.03
C ASP A 357 -7.63 -42.00 -7.77
N GLY A 358 -7.51 -41.86 -9.11
CA GLY A 358 -8.50 -41.20 -9.97
C GLY A 358 -8.51 -39.67 -9.87
N ASN A 359 -7.62 -39.05 -9.10
CA ASN A 359 -7.44 -37.60 -9.04
C ASN A 359 -6.22 -37.17 -9.86
N ILE A 360 -6.26 -35.96 -10.40
CA ILE A 360 -5.08 -35.32 -11.03
C ILE A 360 -4.36 -34.50 -9.96
N TRP A 361 -3.06 -34.75 -9.85
CA TRP A 361 -2.17 -34.12 -8.89
C TRP A 361 -1.13 -33.27 -9.59
N PHE A 362 -0.82 -32.12 -9.00
CA PHE A 362 0.30 -31.26 -9.38
C PHE A 362 1.51 -31.58 -8.49
N LYS A 363 2.67 -31.77 -9.12
CA LYS A 363 3.97 -32.07 -8.49
C LYS A 363 4.58 -30.81 -7.83
N SER A 364 3.86 -30.20 -6.90
CA SER A 364 4.29 -28.95 -6.29
C SER A 364 5.55 -29.13 -5.43
N THR A 365 5.85 -30.35 -4.96
CA THR A 365 7.07 -30.68 -4.21
C THR A 365 8.35 -30.45 -5.02
N GLU A 366 8.31 -30.59 -6.35
CA GLU A 366 9.46 -30.32 -7.23
C GLU A 366 9.85 -28.81 -7.22
N PHE A 367 8.96 -27.94 -6.75
CA PHE A 367 9.12 -26.49 -6.67
C PHE A 367 9.13 -25.97 -5.21
N GLY A 368 9.32 -26.84 -4.22
CA GLY A 368 9.51 -26.46 -2.83
C GLY A 368 8.24 -26.34 -1.97
N ASP A 369 7.08 -26.86 -2.44
CA ASP A 369 5.91 -27.05 -1.57
C ASP A 369 6.13 -28.29 -0.69
N GLU A 370 5.43 -28.36 0.45
CA GLU A 370 5.55 -29.47 1.41
C GLU A 370 5.02 -30.81 0.87
N LYS A 371 4.01 -30.77 0.00
CA LYS A 371 3.37 -31.96 -0.59
C LYS A 371 2.71 -31.62 -1.91
N ASP A 372 2.56 -32.63 -2.78
CA ASP A 372 1.81 -32.51 -4.03
C ASP A 372 0.34 -32.19 -3.76
N ARG A 373 -0.31 -31.51 -4.72
CA ARG A 373 -1.66 -30.98 -4.57
C ARG A 373 -2.63 -31.52 -5.62
N VAL A 374 -3.82 -31.89 -5.17
CA VAL A 374 -4.90 -32.26 -6.09
C VAL A 374 -5.40 -31.00 -6.80
N VAL A 375 -5.43 -31.03 -8.12
CA VAL A 375 -5.99 -29.97 -8.97
C VAL A 375 -7.33 -30.37 -9.59
N LYS A 376 -7.56 -31.67 -9.83
CA LYS A 376 -8.84 -32.17 -10.34
C LYS A 376 -9.20 -33.50 -9.64
N ARG A 377 -10.42 -33.58 -9.13
CA ARG A 377 -10.93 -34.75 -8.41
C ARG A 377 -11.43 -35.83 -9.38
N ARG A 378 -11.55 -37.06 -8.90
CA ARG A 378 -12.08 -38.22 -9.66
C ARG A 378 -13.48 -38.02 -10.26
N ASN A 379 -14.28 -37.12 -9.66
CA ASN A 379 -15.61 -36.77 -10.17
C ASN A 379 -15.56 -35.71 -11.30
N GLY A 380 -14.35 -35.33 -11.74
CA GLY A 380 -14.13 -34.31 -12.79
C GLY A 380 -14.12 -32.87 -12.30
N GLN A 381 -14.46 -32.62 -11.03
CA GLN A 381 -14.44 -31.26 -10.48
C GLN A 381 -13.02 -30.77 -10.19
N THR A 382 -12.71 -29.57 -10.59
CA THR A 382 -11.47 -28.87 -10.23
C THR A 382 -11.49 -28.43 -8.76
N THR A 383 -10.31 -28.22 -8.19
CA THR A 383 -10.17 -27.71 -6.83
C THR A 383 -10.02 -26.18 -6.86
N TYR A 384 -10.21 -25.50 -5.75
CA TYR A 384 -9.90 -24.06 -5.61
C TYR A 384 -8.46 -23.74 -6.04
N PHE A 385 -7.52 -24.64 -5.76
CA PHE A 385 -6.13 -24.45 -6.16
C PHE A 385 -5.95 -24.43 -7.69
N ALA A 386 -6.75 -25.17 -8.45
CA ALA A 386 -6.75 -25.06 -9.90
C ALA A 386 -7.24 -23.71 -10.40
N SER A 387 -8.24 -23.12 -9.74
CA SER A 387 -8.69 -21.74 -10.00
C SER A 387 -7.58 -20.72 -9.72
N ASP A 388 -6.86 -20.88 -8.62
CA ASP A 388 -5.73 -19.99 -8.27
C ASP A 388 -4.58 -20.08 -9.27
N ILE A 389 -4.26 -21.29 -9.74
CA ILE A 389 -3.25 -21.49 -10.81
C ILE A 389 -3.68 -20.74 -12.07
N ALA A 390 -4.94 -20.90 -12.47
CA ALA A 390 -5.49 -20.25 -13.67
C ALA A 390 -5.52 -18.72 -13.52
N TYR A 391 -5.85 -18.23 -12.35
CA TYR A 391 -5.87 -16.80 -12.07
C TYR A 391 -4.47 -16.18 -12.14
N HIS A 392 -3.47 -16.82 -11.54
CA HIS A 392 -2.09 -16.34 -11.63
C HIS A 392 -1.53 -16.44 -13.05
N LEU A 393 -1.88 -17.48 -13.81
CA LEU A 393 -1.56 -17.55 -15.24
C LEU A 393 -2.18 -16.35 -16.00
N ASN A 394 -3.44 -16.04 -15.72
CA ASN A 394 -4.12 -14.89 -16.33
C ASN A 394 -3.42 -13.57 -15.99
N LYS A 395 -3.02 -13.34 -14.71
CA LYS A 395 -2.25 -12.15 -14.29
C LYS A 395 -0.95 -12.04 -15.10
N LEU A 396 -0.18 -13.11 -15.20
CA LEU A 396 1.10 -13.15 -15.91
C LEU A 396 0.94 -12.90 -17.42
N GLN A 397 -0.12 -13.44 -18.03
CA GLN A 397 -0.45 -13.22 -19.45
C GLN A 397 -0.84 -11.78 -19.77
N ARG A 398 -1.35 -11.02 -18.80
CA ARG A 398 -1.67 -9.58 -18.96
C ARG A 398 -0.42 -8.67 -19.00
N GLY A 399 0.78 -9.25 -18.87
CA GLY A 399 2.06 -8.59 -19.11
C GLY A 399 2.50 -7.65 -17.98
N TYR A 400 2.13 -7.93 -16.73
CA TYR A 400 2.68 -7.24 -15.58
C TYR A 400 4.14 -7.61 -15.35
N THR A 401 4.95 -6.64 -14.96
CA THR A 401 6.34 -6.86 -14.57
C THR A 401 6.42 -7.47 -13.17
N ASP A 402 5.52 -7.01 -12.29
CA ASP A 402 5.43 -7.42 -10.89
C ASP A 402 3.96 -7.60 -10.49
N LEU A 403 3.71 -8.55 -9.61
CA LEU A 403 2.43 -8.82 -8.97
C LEU A 403 2.59 -8.63 -7.47
N VAL A 404 1.67 -7.92 -6.84
CA VAL A 404 1.63 -7.72 -5.39
C VAL A 404 0.27 -8.16 -4.89
N ASP A 405 0.25 -9.28 -4.17
CA ASP A 405 -0.96 -9.82 -3.58
C ASP A 405 -0.96 -9.57 -2.07
N ILE A 406 -2.02 -8.97 -1.54
CA ILE A 406 -2.17 -8.63 -0.14
C ILE A 406 -3.22 -9.55 0.47
N TRP A 407 -2.76 -10.53 1.24
CA TRP A 407 -3.58 -11.59 1.81
C TRP A 407 -3.70 -11.47 3.33
N GLY A 408 -4.73 -12.09 3.90
CA GLY A 408 -4.80 -12.34 5.33
C GLY A 408 -3.67 -13.28 5.79
N SER A 409 -3.22 -13.13 7.02
CA SER A 409 -2.11 -13.92 7.58
C SER A 409 -2.38 -15.41 7.67
N ASP A 410 -3.66 -15.81 7.70
CA ASP A 410 -4.12 -17.21 7.65
C ASP A 410 -3.76 -17.92 6.33
N HIS A 411 -3.45 -17.18 5.26
CA HIS A 411 -3.01 -17.70 3.96
C HIS A 411 -1.49 -17.94 3.86
N HIS A 412 -0.71 -17.80 4.93
CA HIS A 412 0.76 -17.97 4.90
C HIS A 412 1.20 -19.28 4.22
N GLY A 413 0.57 -20.43 4.57
CA GLY A 413 0.90 -21.72 3.98
C GLY A 413 0.52 -21.90 2.50
N TYR A 414 -0.11 -20.88 1.90
CA TYR A 414 -0.56 -20.91 0.50
C TYR A 414 0.47 -20.33 -0.47
N ILE A 415 1.39 -19.50 0.04
CA ILE A 415 2.38 -18.78 -0.78
C ILE A 415 3.27 -19.72 -1.57
N SER A 416 3.82 -20.75 -0.92
CA SER A 416 4.71 -21.73 -1.57
C SER A 416 4.02 -22.46 -2.72
N ARG A 417 2.73 -22.81 -2.56
CA ARG A 417 1.93 -23.51 -3.58
C ARG A 417 1.73 -22.67 -4.84
N VAL A 418 1.39 -21.38 -4.66
CA VAL A 418 1.17 -20.46 -5.79
C VAL A 418 2.48 -20.19 -6.50
N LYS A 419 3.57 -19.95 -5.78
CA LYS A 419 4.89 -19.77 -6.37
C LYS A 419 5.36 -21.01 -7.12
N ALA A 420 5.16 -22.21 -6.57
CA ALA A 420 5.44 -23.47 -7.23
C ALA A 420 4.68 -23.58 -8.57
N ALA A 421 3.40 -23.22 -8.59
CA ALA A 421 2.61 -23.25 -9.81
C ALA A 421 3.11 -22.24 -10.87
N ILE A 422 3.49 -21.02 -10.45
CA ILE A 422 4.07 -20.01 -11.35
C ILE A 422 5.35 -20.53 -12.02
N ASP A 423 6.28 -21.08 -11.24
CA ASP A 423 7.53 -21.63 -11.74
C ASP A 423 7.28 -22.84 -12.66
N ALA A 424 6.36 -23.74 -12.28
CA ALA A 424 5.96 -24.88 -13.09
C ALA A 424 5.35 -24.48 -14.44
N MET A 425 4.60 -23.39 -14.49
CA MET A 425 4.05 -22.82 -15.73
C MET A 425 5.13 -22.11 -16.59
N GLY A 426 6.38 -22.00 -16.11
CA GLY A 426 7.50 -21.43 -16.85
C GLY A 426 7.69 -19.92 -16.68
N TYR A 427 7.08 -19.35 -15.69
CA TYR A 427 7.29 -17.95 -15.29
C TYR A 427 8.20 -17.87 -14.06
N ASP A 428 8.76 -16.70 -13.81
CA ASP A 428 9.59 -16.45 -12.61
C ASP A 428 8.69 -16.06 -11.43
N SER A 429 8.62 -16.91 -10.41
CA SER A 429 7.82 -16.67 -9.19
C SER A 429 8.31 -15.48 -8.36
N LYS A 430 9.51 -14.96 -8.62
CA LYS A 430 10.00 -13.71 -8.00
C LYS A 430 9.19 -12.49 -8.42
N LYS A 431 8.44 -12.57 -9.54
CA LYS A 431 7.50 -11.52 -9.93
C LYS A 431 6.33 -11.38 -8.96
N LEU A 432 6.02 -12.41 -8.18
CA LEU A 432 4.97 -12.37 -7.17
C LEU A 432 5.54 -12.03 -5.80
N THR A 433 5.12 -10.89 -5.26
CA THR A 433 5.29 -10.50 -3.86
C THR A 433 3.97 -10.69 -3.12
N VAL A 434 3.97 -11.47 -2.05
CA VAL A 434 2.79 -11.63 -1.19
C VAL A 434 3.05 -10.91 0.13
N LEU A 435 2.17 -9.98 0.46
CA LEU A 435 2.18 -9.24 1.72
C LEU A 435 1.09 -9.80 2.63
N LEU A 436 1.48 -10.31 3.77
CA LEU A 436 0.54 -10.87 4.75
C LEU A 436 0.09 -9.79 5.72
N VAL A 437 -1.22 -9.54 5.79
CA VAL A 437 -1.81 -8.56 6.71
C VAL A 437 -2.38 -9.28 7.92
N GLN A 438 -1.83 -8.94 9.10
CA GLN A 438 -2.27 -9.50 10.39
C GLN A 438 -3.61 -8.93 10.85
N PHE A 439 -4.23 -9.62 11.79
CA PHE A 439 -5.50 -9.24 12.38
C PHE A 439 -5.45 -7.90 13.12
N VAL A 440 -6.63 -7.33 13.32
CA VAL A 440 -6.86 -6.10 14.08
C VAL A 440 -7.72 -6.44 15.28
N SER A 441 -7.30 -6.06 16.48
CA SER A 441 -8.12 -6.06 17.68
C SER A 441 -8.56 -4.64 17.99
N LEU A 442 -9.84 -4.45 18.30
CA LEU A 442 -10.37 -3.16 18.72
C LEU A 442 -10.32 -3.07 20.25
N TRP A 443 -9.89 -1.91 20.76
CA TRP A 443 -9.78 -1.65 22.18
C TRP A 443 -10.55 -0.38 22.57
N ARG A 444 -11.21 -0.41 23.72
CA ARG A 444 -11.94 0.73 24.31
C ARG A 444 -11.81 0.70 25.81
N GLY A 445 -11.41 1.81 26.43
CA GLY A 445 -11.22 1.91 27.88
C GLY A 445 -10.17 0.94 28.42
N GLY A 446 -9.22 0.48 27.61
CA GLY A 446 -8.23 -0.53 27.97
C GLY A 446 -8.73 -1.96 27.91
N GLU A 447 -9.97 -2.18 27.45
CA GLU A 447 -10.56 -3.52 27.28
C GLU A 447 -10.74 -3.84 25.79
N MET A 448 -10.53 -5.11 25.43
CA MET A 448 -10.74 -5.57 24.07
C MET A 448 -12.24 -5.63 23.75
N VAL A 449 -12.66 -4.93 22.69
CA VAL A 449 -14.02 -5.01 22.16
C VAL A 449 -14.23 -6.42 21.58
N GLN A 450 -15.13 -7.20 22.18
CA GLN A 450 -15.41 -8.53 21.69
C GLN A 450 -16.07 -8.46 20.31
N MET A 451 -15.36 -8.91 19.29
CA MET A 451 -15.92 -9.20 17.98
C MET A 451 -16.58 -10.59 18.07
N SER A 452 -17.87 -10.61 18.46
CA SER A 452 -18.55 -11.85 18.76
C SER A 452 -18.89 -12.60 17.47
N SER A 453 -18.12 -13.62 17.16
CA SER A 453 -18.49 -14.65 16.18
C SER A 453 -19.76 -15.45 16.58
N ARG A 454 -20.16 -15.37 17.86
CA ARG A 454 -21.30 -16.14 18.41
C ARG A 454 -22.66 -15.50 18.12
N SER A 455 -22.73 -14.17 17.93
CA SER A 455 -23.98 -13.47 17.60
C SER A 455 -24.13 -13.16 16.11
N GLY A 456 -23.11 -13.49 15.28
CA GLY A 456 -23.10 -13.11 13.86
C GLY A 456 -22.87 -11.61 13.61
N GLN A 457 -22.57 -10.84 14.65
CA GLN A 457 -22.33 -9.40 14.55
C GLN A 457 -20.83 -9.12 14.66
N PHE A 458 -20.18 -8.93 13.52
CA PHE A 458 -18.86 -8.35 13.45
C PHE A 458 -18.99 -6.83 13.47
N VAL A 459 -18.01 -6.12 14.05
CA VAL A 459 -17.90 -4.68 13.85
C VAL A 459 -17.55 -4.44 12.38
N THR A 460 -18.46 -3.77 11.68
CA THR A 460 -18.26 -3.48 10.25
C THR A 460 -17.23 -2.38 10.06
N LEU A 461 -16.63 -2.32 8.87
CA LEU A 461 -15.78 -1.19 8.48
C LEU A 461 -16.57 0.12 8.53
N ARG A 462 -17.85 0.09 8.12
CA ARG A 462 -18.78 1.23 8.17
C ARG A 462 -18.97 1.75 9.59
N ASP A 463 -19.15 0.87 10.58
CA ASP A 463 -19.31 1.27 11.98
C ASP A 463 -18.04 1.90 12.52
N LEU A 464 -16.87 1.30 12.26
CA LEU A 464 -15.59 1.88 12.65
C LEU A 464 -15.41 3.29 12.05
N ARG A 465 -15.68 3.46 10.74
CA ARG A 465 -15.58 4.75 10.05
C ARG A 465 -16.50 5.81 10.65
N LYS A 466 -17.73 5.43 10.99
CA LYS A 466 -18.68 6.35 11.65
C LYS A 466 -18.20 6.79 13.02
N GLU A 467 -17.53 5.93 13.75
CA GLU A 467 -17.05 6.21 15.09
C GLU A 467 -15.75 7.04 15.10
N VAL A 468 -14.73 6.64 14.34
CA VAL A 468 -13.40 7.28 14.42
C VAL A 468 -13.07 8.19 13.23
N GLY A 469 -13.88 8.17 12.18
CA GLY A 469 -13.63 8.87 10.92
C GLY A 469 -12.66 8.13 9.99
N ASN A 470 -12.72 8.45 8.69
CA ASN A 470 -11.88 7.83 7.67
C ASN A 470 -10.39 8.07 7.92
N ASP A 471 -10.00 9.29 8.26
CA ASP A 471 -8.60 9.68 8.43
C ASP A 471 -7.91 8.88 9.53
N ALA A 472 -8.55 8.77 10.70
CA ALA A 472 -8.00 8.01 11.82
C ALA A 472 -7.95 6.51 11.48
N ALA A 473 -9.03 5.94 10.92
CA ALA A 473 -9.05 4.54 10.53
C ALA A 473 -7.94 4.22 9.52
N ARG A 474 -7.80 4.99 8.43
CA ARG A 474 -6.76 4.80 7.41
C ARG A 474 -5.36 4.93 8.00
N PHE A 475 -5.12 5.99 8.77
CA PHE A 475 -3.81 6.26 9.34
C PHE A 475 -3.35 5.13 10.26
N TYR A 476 -4.18 4.73 11.23
CA TYR A 476 -3.79 3.69 12.19
C TYR A 476 -3.59 2.33 11.53
N TYR A 477 -4.36 1.99 10.51
CA TYR A 477 -4.20 0.74 9.76
C TYR A 477 -2.83 0.60 9.06
N VAL A 478 -2.23 1.72 8.65
CA VAL A 478 -0.96 1.70 7.90
C VAL A 478 0.26 2.02 8.76
N MET A 479 0.10 2.34 10.04
CA MET A 479 1.21 2.73 10.93
C MET A 479 2.03 1.57 11.47
N ARG A 480 1.66 0.34 11.17
CA ARG A 480 2.41 -0.88 11.49
C ARG A 480 2.76 -1.64 10.22
N LYS A 481 3.83 -2.43 10.27
CA LYS A 481 4.13 -3.38 9.18
C LYS A 481 2.96 -4.34 8.98
N SER A 482 2.81 -4.85 7.76
CA SER A 482 1.69 -5.75 7.43
C SER A 482 1.63 -6.98 8.33
N GLU A 483 2.78 -7.57 8.62
CA GLU A 483 2.93 -8.77 9.44
C GLU A 483 2.77 -8.53 10.95
N GLN A 484 2.64 -7.29 11.41
CA GLN A 484 2.43 -6.97 12.82
C GLN A 484 0.95 -6.87 13.15
N HIS A 485 0.55 -7.39 14.30
CA HIS A 485 -0.79 -7.19 14.86
C HIS A 485 -1.06 -5.72 15.19
N ILE A 486 -2.31 -5.29 15.05
CA ILE A 486 -2.76 -3.95 15.44
C ILE A 486 -3.75 -4.07 16.59
N ASP A 487 -3.40 -3.47 17.73
CA ASP A 487 -4.34 -3.09 18.77
C ASP A 487 -4.84 -1.69 18.44
N PHE A 488 -6.05 -1.61 17.90
CA PHE A 488 -6.66 -0.35 17.48
C PHE A 488 -7.43 0.25 18.64
N ASP A 489 -6.86 1.27 19.26
CA ASP A 489 -7.45 2.00 20.37
C ASP A 489 -8.45 3.05 19.83
N LEU A 490 -9.75 2.79 20.04
CA LEU A 490 -10.84 3.65 19.58
C LEU A 490 -10.84 5.00 20.29
N ASP A 491 -10.55 5.02 21.60
CA ASP A 491 -10.54 6.27 22.39
C ASP A 491 -9.38 7.16 21.96
N LEU A 492 -8.20 6.57 21.72
CA LEU A 492 -7.06 7.30 21.18
C LEU A 492 -7.35 7.86 19.80
N ALA A 493 -8.00 7.07 18.94
CA ALA A 493 -8.28 7.46 17.55
C ALA A 493 -9.19 8.69 17.42
N VAL A 494 -10.09 8.92 18.36
CA VAL A 494 -10.97 10.11 18.39
C VAL A 494 -10.42 11.25 19.25
N SER A 495 -9.35 11.03 19.99
CA SER A 495 -8.82 12.04 20.93
C SER A 495 -8.17 13.22 20.20
N GLN A 496 -8.42 14.44 20.70
CA GLN A 496 -7.80 15.67 20.22
C GLN A 496 -6.54 16.00 21.04
N SER A 497 -5.62 15.04 21.12
CA SER A 497 -4.40 15.15 21.90
C SER A 497 -3.15 14.93 21.06
N LYS A 498 -1.99 15.33 21.59
CA LYS A 498 -0.68 15.06 20.96
C LYS A 498 -0.35 13.57 20.84
N ASP A 499 -1.03 12.72 21.63
CA ASP A 499 -0.81 11.28 21.61
C ASP A 499 -1.51 10.63 20.41
N ASN A 500 -2.58 11.26 19.89
CA ASN A 500 -3.20 10.89 18.63
C ASN A 500 -2.34 11.38 17.45
N ALA A 501 -1.59 10.48 16.84
CA ALA A 501 -0.61 10.84 15.83
C ALA A 501 -1.23 11.50 14.59
N VAL A 502 -2.40 11.04 14.10
CA VAL A 502 -3.05 11.67 12.94
C VAL A 502 -3.51 13.09 13.26
N TYR A 503 -4.16 13.27 14.42
CA TYR A 503 -4.56 14.59 14.88
C TYR A 503 -3.35 15.54 15.01
N TYR A 504 -2.24 15.05 15.57
CA TYR A 504 -1.02 15.84 15.76
C TYR A 504 -0.40 16.33 14.44
N ILE A 505 -0.40 15.47 13.40
CA ILE A 505 0.09 15.82 12.07
C ILE A 505 -0.86 16.83 11.40
N GLN A 506 -2.17 16.56 11.42
CA GLN A 506 -3.19 17.44 10.84
C GLN A 506 -3.21 18.81 11.55
N TYR A 507 -3.00 18.82 12.85
CA TYR A 507 -2.92 20.08 13.63
C TYR A 507 -1.69 20.91 13.24
N ALA A 508 -0.56 20.31 12.86
CA ALA A 508 0.58 21.05 12.30
C ALA A 508 0.19 21.77 11.00
N HIS A 509 -0.50 21.07 10.07
CA HIS A 509 -1.00 21.66 8.84
C HIS A 509 -1.99 22.81 9.10
N ALA A 510 -3.03 22.60 9.90
CA ALA A 510 -4.05 23.59 10.23
C ALA A 510 -3.46 24.81 10.97
N ARG A 511 -2.47 24.59 11.84
CA ARG A 511 -1.75 25.67 12.53
C ARG A 511 -1.02 26.60 11.55
N ILE A 512 -0.43 26.04 10.49
CA ILE A 512 0.23 26.84 9.45
C ILE A 512 -0.82 27.63 8.66
N CYS A 513 -1.96 27.05 8.30
CA CYS A 513 -3.06 27.76 7.65
C CYS A 513 -3.49 28.98 8.46
N ARG A 514 -3.80 28.80 9.74
CA ARG A 514 -4.18 29.90 10.64
C ARG A 514 -3.10 30.96 10.80
N MET A 515 -1.84 30.55 10.81
CA MET A 515 -0.71 31.50 10.87
C MET A 515 -0.63 32.36 9.62
N LEU A 516 -0.83 31.79 8.44
CA LEU A 516 -0.86 32.53 7.17
C LEU A 516 -2.06 33.47 7.08
N GLU A 517 -3.24 33.05 7.51
CA GLU A 517 -4.42 33.90 7.63
C GLU A 517 -4.16 35.10 8.56
N LYS A 518 -3.53 34.85 9.71
CA LYS A 518 -3.15 35.90 10.64
C LYS A 518 -2.14 36.88 10.00
N ALA A 519 -1.12 36.39 9.32
CA ALA A 519 -0.16 37.22 8.62
C ALA A 519 -0.86 38.14 7.60
N ALA A 520 -1.75 37.57 6.77
CA ALA A 520 -2.53 38.33 5.80
C ALA A 520 -3.43 39.39 6.46
N SER A 521 -4.08 39.06 7.59
CA SER A 521 -4.96 40.00 8.32
C SER A 521 -4.22 41.20 8.89
N THR A 522 -2.91 41.11 9.12
CA THR A 522 -2.07 42.25 9.58
C THR A 522 -1.59 43.14 8.43
N GLY A 523 -1.97 42.82 7.17
CA GLY A 523 -1.52 43.55 5.99
C GLY A 523 -0.11 43.15 5.52
N LEU A 524 0.47 42.10 6.08
CA LEU A 524 1.79 41.61 5.66
C LEU A 524 1.69 41.07 4.22
N GLN A 525 2.51 41.66 3.34
CA GLN A 525 2.68 41.14 1.98
C GLN A 525 3.70 40.01 2.02
N PHE A 526 3.28 38.83 1.59
CA PHE A 526 4.14 37.64 1.50
C PHE A 526 4.27 37.20 0.04
N GLU A 527 5.51 37.24 -0.47
CA GLU A 527 5.85 36.78 -1.80
C GLU A 527 6.99 35.77 -1.72
N VAL A 528 6.81 34.58 -2.29
CA VAL A 528 7.77 33.46 -2.20
C VAL A 528 9.16 33.87 -2.70
N SER A 529 9.25 34.58 -3.84
CA SER A 529 10.52 35.00 -4.43
C SER A 529 11.26 36.01 -3.52
N ALA A 530 10.54 36.95 -2.92
CA ALA A 530 11.11 37.89 -1.97
C ALA A 530 11.54 37.20 -0.69
N ALA A 531 10.69 36.33 -0.13
CA ALA A 531 10.98 35.56 1.06
C ALA A 531 12.22 34.63 0.89
N ARG A 532 12.42 34.09 -0.33
CA ARG A 532 13.58 33.26 -0.65
C ARG A 532 14.91 34.02 -0.52
N SER A 533 14.96 35.29 -0.88
CA SER A 533 16.16 36.12 -0.71
C SER A 533 16.58 36.28 0.75
N HIS A 534 15.64 36.11 1.68
CA HIS A 534 15.88 36.19 3.12
C HIS A 534 16.11 34.81 3.78
N ALA A 535 16.17 33.70 3.02
CA ALA A 535 16.30 32.35 3.57
C ALA A 535 17.56 32.17 4.43
N ALA A 536 18.65 32.92 4.18
CA ALA A 536 19.86 32.90 5.00
C ALA A 536 19.62 33.38 6.47
N ARG A 537 18.48 34.01 6.74
CA ARG A 537 18.05 34.39 8.11
C ARG A 537 17.63 33.18 8.94
N LEU A 538 17.32 32.03 8.31
CA LEU A 538 17.05 30.76 8.95
C LEU A 538 18.36 30.15 9.45
N SER A 539 18.81 30.61 10.62
CA SER A 539 20.12 30.29 11.20
C SER A 539 20.06 29.40 12.44
N LEU A 540 18.87 29.13 12.98
CA LEU A 540 18.69 28.28 14.15
C LEU A 540 18.88 26.80 13.79
N ASP A 541 19.41 26.02 14.73
CA ASP A 541 19.57 24.57 14.56
C ASP A 541 18.23 23.90 14.25
N ALA A 542 17.16 24.27 14.96
CA ALA A 542 15.82 23.77 14.71
C ALA A 542 15.29 24.08 13.28
N GLU A 543 15.55 25.30 12.76
CA GLU A 543 15.17 25.67 11.39
C GLU A 543 15.91 24.82 10.34
N THR A 544 17.15 24.55 10.64
CA THR A 544 17.99 23.73 9.78
C THR A 544 17.64 22.24 9.85
N GLU A 545 17.23 21.76 11.01
CA GLU A 545 16.74 20.38 11.18
C GLU A 545 15.45 20.16 10.37
N ILE A 546 14.56 21.17 10.36
CA ILE A 546 13.37 21.16 9.50
C ILE A 546 13.77 21.12 8.00
N LEU A 547 14.73 21.96 7.56
CA LEU A 547 15.20 21.95 6.17
C LEU A 547 15.77 20.58 5.77
N ALA A 548 16.58 19.96 6.61
CA ALA A 548 17.13 18.63 6.37
C ALA A 548 16.03 17.56 6.32
N LYS A 549 15.00 17.70 7.19
CA LYS A 549 13.85 16.80 7.19
C LYS A 549 13.04 16.92 5.91
N LEU A 550 12.76 18.14 5.44
CA LEU A 550 12.08 18.39 4.16
C LEU A 550 12.85 17.75 2.99
N ALA A 551 14.17 17.90 2.96
CA ALA A 551 15.01 17.36 1.90
C ALA A 551 15.04 15.81 1.88
N ALA A 552 14.73 15.14 2.98
CA ALA A 552 14.69 13.68 3.07
C ALA A 552 13.38 13.05 2.55
N TYR A 553 12.34 13.86 2.29
CA TYR A 553 11.01 13.37 1.94
C TYR A 553 10.97 12.49 0.68
N PRO A 554 11.59 12.89 -0.46
CA PRO A 554 11.58 12.06 -1.67
C PRO A 554 12.18 10.67 -1.46
N ASP A 555 13.28 10.58 -0.70
CA ASP A 555 13.94 9.31 -0.36
C ASP A 555 13.04 8.43 0.52
N VAL A 556 12.28 9.03 1.43
CA VAL A 556 11.33 8.29 2.28
C VAL A 556 10.23 7.68 1.43
N VAL A 557 9.64 8.44 0.51
CA VAL A 557 8.60 7.96 -0.40
C VAL A 557 9.12 6.80 -1.26
N LEU A 558 10.30 6.94 -1.85
CA LEU A 558 10.91 5.91 -2.68
C LEU A 558 11.20 4.62 -1.89
N ARG A 559 11.76 4.75 -0.69
CA ARG A 559 12.02 3.58 0.17
C ARG A 559 10.72 2.91 0.61
N ALA A 560 9.72 3.68 1.02
CA ALA A 560 8.41 3.15 1.41
C ALA A 560 7.74 2.39 0.26
N ALA A 561 7.81 2.92 -0.97
CA ALA A 561 7.29 2.27 -2.17
C ALA A 561 8.02 0.94 -2.48
N ASN A 562 9.35 0.96 -2.50
CA ASN A 562 10.15 -0.22 -2.86
C ASN A 562 10.08 -1.34 -1.80
N ALA A 563 9.87 -0.97 -0.53
CA ALA A 563 9.70 -1.91 0.57
C ALA A 563 8.24 -2.32 0.81
N TYR A 564 7.27 -1.67 0.13
CA TYR A 564 5.83 -1.82 0.39
C TYR A 564 5.46 -1.47 1.84
N GLU A 565 6.12 -0.48 2.45
CA GLU A 565 6.02 -0.12 3.87
C GLU A 565 5.44 1.29 4.09
N PRO A 566 4.11 1.48 4.02
CA PRO A 566 3.46 2.78 4.23
C PRO A 566 3.82 3.48 5.55
N HIS A 567 4.06 2.71 6.62
CA HIS A 567 4.39 3.25 7.95
C HIS A 567 5.64 4.14 7.96
N GLN A 568 6.56 3.99 6.98
CA GLN A 568 7.73 4.85 6.86
C GLN A 568 7.32 6.31 6.59
N VAL A 569 6.31 6.52 5.73
CA VAL A 569 5.76 7.86 5.46
C VAL A 569 5.04 8.41 6.69
N GLY A 570 4.19 7.61 7.34
CA GLY A 570 3.48 8.04 8.57
C GLY A 570 4.43 8.45 9.69
N ASN A 571 5.49 7.68 9.94
CA ASN A 571 6.52 8.02 10.92
C ASN A 571 7.27 9.30 10.53
N TYR A 572 7.63 9.46 9.26
CA TYR A 572 8.26 10.68 8.75
C TYR A 572 7.37 11.91 9.00
N LEU A 573 6.08 11.86 8.70
CA LEU A 573 5.15 12.96 8.93
C LEU A 573 5.01 13.31 10.41
N LYS A 574 4.97 12.29 11.29
CA LYS A 574 4.94 12.49 12.75
C LYS A 574 6.19 13.22 13.24
N GLU A 575 7.37 12.84 12.74
CA GLU A 575 8.63 13.48 13.09
C GLU A 575 8.70 14.92 12.55
N LEU A 576 8.28 15.17 11.30
CA LEU A 576 8.22 16.52 10.72
C LEU A 576 7.26 17.42 11.50
N ALA A 577 6.07 16.91 11.86
CA ALA A 577 5.12 17.65 12.69
C ALA A 577 5.69 17.98 14.08
N ALA A 578 6.42 17.04 14.70
CA ALA A 578 7.06 17.25 15.99
C ALA A 578 8.14 18.35 15.94
N LEU A 579 9.00 18.31 14.92
CA LEU A 579 10.01 19.36 14.68
C LEU A 579 9.34 20.73 14.50
N PHE A 580 8.30 20.79 13.67
CA PHE A 580 7.57 22.04 13.43
C PHE A 580 6.90 22.56 14.70
N HIS A 581 6.20 21.72 15.45
CA HIS A 581 5.53 22.13 16.69
C HIS A 581 6.52 22.62 17.77
N GLY A 582 7.67 21.92 17.94
CA GLY A 582 8.74 22.33 18.84
C GLY A 582 9.26 23.72 18.46
N TRP A 583 9.68 23.88 17.22
CA TRP A 583 10.18 25.15 16.70
C TRP A 583 9.15 26.29 16.83
N TYR A 584 7.89 26.05 16.43
CA TYR A 584 6.83 27.06 16.47
C TYR A 584 6.51 27.54 17.91
N ASN A 585 6.59 26.65 18.89
CA ASN A 585 6.32 27.00 20.29
C ASN A 585 7.42 27.85 20.93
N GLU A 586 8.67 27.66 20.48
CA GLU A 586 9.83 28.37 21.05
C GLU A 586 10.17 29.65 20.25
N HIS A 587 9.75 29.74 19.00
CA HIS A 587 10.16 30.83 18.12
C HIS A 587 8.98 31.54 17.46
N LYS A 588 8.94 32.86 17.63
CA LYS A 588 7.90 33.72 17.05
C LYS A 588 8.09 33.82 15.54
N VAL A 589 7.17 33.26 14.76
CA VAL A 589 7.23 33.31 13.27
C VAL A 589 6.97 34.72 12.78
N LEU A 590 5.86 35.35 13.23
CA LEU A 590 5.54 36.75 12.94
C LEU A 590 6.29 37.64 13.96
N SER A 591 7.55 37.96 13.67
CA SER A 591 8.43 38.75 14.51
C SER A 591 8.43 40.24 14.08
N ASP A 592 9.12 41.08 14.86
CA ASP A 592 9.32 42.49 14.51
C ASP A 592 10.38 42.67 13.39
N ASP A 593 11.16 41.65 13.12
CA ASP A 593 12.10 41.56 12.00
C ASP A 593 11.36 41.04 10.75
N ALA A 594 11.11 41.95 9.81
CA ALA A 594 10.34 41.65 8.58
C ALA A 594 11.01 40.59 7.70
N GLU A 595 12.34 40.63 7.53
CA GLU A 595 13.09 39.68 6.71
C GLU A 595 13.04 38.27 7.31
N LEU A 596 13.25 38.18 8.64
CA LEU A 596 13.15 36.89 9.36
C LEU A 596 11.72 36.35 9.29
N THR A 597 10.70 37.21 9.39
CA THR A 597 9.29 36.82 9.24
C THR A 597 9.04 36.22 7.87
N GLN A 598 9.52 36.85 6.79
CA GLN A 598 9.41 36.32 5.42
C GLN A 598 10.06 34.93 5.29
N ALA A 599 11.29 34.79 5.79
CA ALA A 599 12.01 33.53 5.76
C ALA A 599 11.29 32.41 6.53
N ARG A 600 10.76 32.70 7.74
CA ARG A 600 10.02 31.76 8.57
C ARG A 600 8.66 31.38 7.99
N LEU A 601 7.97 32.30 7.34
CA LEU A 601 6.75 31.99 6.58
C LEU A 601 7.06 31.06 5.41
N LEU A 602 8.14 31.33 4.67
CA LEU A 602 8.58 30.44 3.58
C LEU A 602 8.88 29.03 4.09
N LEU A 603 9.61 28.88 5.19
CA LEU A 603 9.85 27.57 5.80
C LEU A 603 8.53 26.88 6.16
N SER A 604 7.60 27.61 6.76
CA SER A 604 6.31 27.06 7.21
C SER A 604 5.43 26.55 6.06
N ILE A 605 5.31 27.30 4.96
CA ILE A 605 4.51 26.84 3.80
C ILE A 605 5.13 25.59 3.13
N ASN A 606 6.45 25.46 3.18
CA ASN A 606 7.11 24.26 2.67
C ASN A 606 6.87 23.03 3.58
N VAL A 607 6.85 23.23 4.90
CA VAL A 607 6.41 22.18 5.84
C VAL A 607 4.95 21.79 5.56
N GLN A 608 4.06 22.77 5.40
CA GLN A 608 2.65 22.54 5.07
C GLN A 608 2.49 21.70 3.80
N GLN A 609 3.20 22.05 2.72
CA GLN A 609 3.12 21.32 1.46
C GLN A 609 3.56 19.87 1.61
N VAL A 610 4.65 19.61 2.33
CA VAL A 610 5.15 18.24 2.52
C VAL A 610 4.23 17.43 3.43
N LEU A 611 3.65 18.04 4.49
CA LEU A 611 2.64 17.37 5.31
C LEU A 611 1.42 16.98 4.48
N ARG A 612 0.91 17.88 3.63
CA ARG A 612 -0.21 17.63 2.72
C ARG A 612 0.11 16.48 1.76
N ASN A 613 1.25 16.54 1.07
CA ASN A 613 1.66 15.50 0.11
C ASN A 613 1.77 14.12 0.77
N GLY A 614 2.34 14.05 1.97
CA GLY A 614 2.48 12.78 2.67
C GLY A 614 1.16 12.23 3.21
N LEU A 615 0.27 13.09 3.73
CA LEU A 615 -1.07 12.68 4.14
C LEU A 615 -1.88 12.15 2.94
N GLU A 616 -1.81 12.83 1.78
CA GLU A 616 -2.47 12.38 0.54
C GLU A 616 -2.02 10.99 0.12
N LEU A 617 -0.72 10.68 0.18
CA LEU A 617 -0.21 9.33 -0.14
C LEU A 617 -0.81 8.26 0.78
N LEU A 618 -1.06 8.59 2.06
CA LEU A 618 -1.72 7.68 3.01
C LEU A 618 -3.23 7.66 2.84
N GLY A 619 -3.80 8.52 1.97
CA GLY A 619 -5.23 8.70 1.80
C GLY A 619 -5.90 9.33 3.02
N VAL A 620 -5.19 10.25 3.68
CA VAL A 620 -5.62 11.01 4.86
C VAL A 620 -5.73 12.48 4.47
N SER A 621 -6.76 13.17 4.94
CA SER A 621 -6.97 14.58 4.62
C SER A 621 -5.96 15.50 5.32
N ALA A 622 -5.74 16.69 4.74
CA ALA A 622 -4.96 17.77 5.32
C ALA A 622 -5.88 18.97 5.58
N PRO A 623 -6.62 19.00 6.72
CA PRO A 623 -7.60 20.04 7.00
C PRO A 623 -6.94 21.40 7.18
N GLU A 624 -7.60 22.47 6.74
CA GLU A 624 -7.12 23.85 6.91
C GLU A 624 -7.48 24.41 8.28
N ALA A 625 -8.51 23.86 8.93
CA ALA A 625 -8.95 24.22 10.27
C ALA A 625 -9.32 22.95 11.08
N MET A 626 -9.02 23.01 12.37
CA MET A 626 -9.34 21.97 13.36
C MET A 626 -9.82 22.61 14.66
#